data_9880babec0db7f7a4d9aeaa6ac763a93
#
_entry.id   9880babec0db7f7a4d9aeaa6ac763a93
#
_cell.length_a   1.000
_cell.length_b   1.000
_cell.length_c   1.000
_cell.angle_alpha   90.00
_cell.angle_beta   90.00
_cell.angle_gamma   90.00
#
_symmetry.space_group_name_H-M   'P 1'
#
loop_
_entity.id
_entity.type
_entity.pdbx_description
1 polymer ?
#
loop_
_entity_poly.entity_id
_entity_poly.type
_entity_poly.pdbx_seq_one_letter_code
_entity_poly.pdbx_strand_id
1 'polypeptide(L)'
;RCCYHGWLFDVDGTVVEAPGQPDGVEERIQASTRLGAYPVREYQGLIFAYMGPPDAVPEFPIYDTLEMPEHEMVPYKAPFHCNWIQVQDAILDPLHTAFLHSRMSRQQFSEGFGEIGEMKFYERPSGYIGTATRRVGDNVWIRVNELVLPNYTQAGAAFAADGTEQRYF
;
A
#
# COMPACT_ATOMS: atom_id res chain seq x y z
N ARG A 1 27.26 3.88 -1.87
CA ARG A 1 28.16 4.18 -3.00
C ARG A 1 27.37 4.22 -4.29
N CYS A 2 27.51 5.30 -5.05
CA CYS A 2 26.90 5.47 -6.36
C CYS A 2 27.60 4.57 -7.40
N CYS A 3 26.81 3.86 -8.20
CA CYS A 3 27.35 2.96 -9.24
C CYS A 3 27.86 3.71 -10.48
N TYR A 4 27.58 5.00 -10.61
CA TYR A 4 27.96 5.77 -11.80
C TYR A 4 29.44 6.23 -11.75
N HIS A 5 29.86 6.90 -10.65
CA HIS A 5 31.24 7.39 -10.50
C HIS A 5 31.90 6.98 -9.16
N GLY A 6 31.31 6.05 -8.42
CA GLY A 6 31.87 5.53 -7.19
C GLY A 6 31.81 6.47 -5.97
N TRP A 7 31.11 7.61 -6.06
CA TRP A 7 30.96 8.50 -4.91
C TRP A 7 30.26 7.80 -3.76
N LEU A 8 30.74 8.03 -2.55
CA LEU A 8 30.15 7.53 -1.32
C LEU A 8 29.46 8.67 -0.59
N PHE A 9 28.22 8.42 -0.19
CA PHE A 9 27.42 9.35 0.62
C PHE A 9 27.10 8.71 1.95
N ASP A 10 27.04 9.53 2.99
CA ASP A 10 26.47 9.15 4.27
C ASP A 10 24.93 9.24 4.22
N VAL A 11 24.27 8.75 5.27
CA VAL A 11 22.79 8.69 5.37
C VAL A 11 22.16 10.09 5.41
N ASP A 12 22.90 11.11 5.82
CA ASP A 12 22.45 12.52 5.82
C ASP A 12 22.70 13.23 4.47
N GLY A 13 23.25 12.50 3.47
CA GLY A 13 23.58 13.04 2.15
C GLY A 13 24.95 13.69 2.04
N THR A 14 25.76 13.69 3.10
CA THR A 14 27.14 14.20 3.06
C THR A 14 27.99 13.34 2.14
N VAL A 15 28.83 13.97 1.31
CA VAL A 15 29.80 13.25 0.47
C VAL A 15 30.97 12.80 1.36
N VAL A 16 31.17 11.49 1.46
CA VAL A 16 32.28 10.88 2.22
C VAL A 16 33.50 10.64 1.34
N GLU A 17 33.28 10.21 0.11
CA GLU A 17 34.34 9.96 -0.87
C GLU A 17 33.89 10.42 -2.27
N ALA A 18 34.81 11.03 -3.00
CA ALA A 18 34.64 11.42 -4.40
C ALA A 18 35.89 11.02 -5.20
N PRO A 19 36.07 9.70 -5.51
CA PRO A 19 37.28 9.22 -6.13
C PRO A 19 37.50 9.79 -7.53
N GLY A 20 38.76 9.85 -7.98
CA GLY A 20 39.14 10.30 -9.30
C GLY A 20 39.21 11.80 -9.47
N GLN A 21 39.17 12.56 -8.36
CA GLN A 21 39.32 14.01 -8.37
C GLN A 21 40.80 14.40 -8.29
N PRO A 22 41.22 15.57 -8.87
CA PRO A 22 42.52 16.14 -8.62
C PRO A 22 42.75 16.48 -7.14
N ASP A 23 44.01 16.63 -6.72
CA ASP A 23 44.38 17.00 -5.36
C ASP A 23 43.64 18.25 -4.88
N GLY A 24 43.08 18.21 -3.69
CA GLY A 24 42.31 19.28 -3.04
C GLY A 24 40.90 19.54 -3.61
N VAL A 25 40.46 18.80 -4.64
CA VAL A 25 39.11 18.94 -5.20
C VAL A 25 38.12 18.09 -4.42
N GLU A 26 38.55 16.92 -3.95
CA GLU A 26 37.68 16.04 -3.16
C GLU A 26 37.18 16.71 -1.89
N GLU A 27 38.09 17.36 -1.14
CA GLU A 27 37.74 18.08 0.10
C GLU A 27 36.76 19.23 -0.16
N ARG A 28 36.89 19.93 -1.29
CA ARG A 28 35.97 21.00 -1.67
C ARG A 28 34.58 20.44 -2.00
N ILE A 29 34.49 19.28 -2.68
CA ILE A 29 33.24 18.60 -2.97
C ILE A 29 32.58 18.17 -1.67
N GLN A 30 33.31 17.53 -0.76
CA GLN A 30 32.82 17.12 0.56
C GLN A 30 32.27 18.29 1.38
N ALA A 31 32.94 19.45 1.33
CA ALA A 31 32.51 20.63 2.07
C ALA A 31 31.30 21.35 1.48
N SER A 32 31.10 21.27 0.16
CA SER A 32 30.11 22.10 -0.55
C SER A 32 28.96 21.35 -1.19
N THR A 33 29.03 20.02 -1.28
CA THR A 33 28.05 19.20 -1.98
C THR A 33 27.33 18.25 -1.05
N ARG A 34 26.01 18.21 -1.15
CA ARG A 34 25.18 17.25 -0.44
C ARG A 34 24.16 16.62 -1.39
N LEU A 35 23.93 15.34 -1.23
CA LEU A 35 22.79 14.65 -1.80
C LEU A 35 21.56 14.91 -0.93
N GLY A 36 20.37 15.04 -1.53
CA GLY A 36 19.14 15.11 -0.75
C GLY A 36 18.95 13.86 0.09
N ALA A 37 18.71 14.03 1.39
CA ALA A 37 18.36 12.95 2.31
C ALA A 37 16.94 13.20 2.83
N TYR A 38 16.20 12.12 3.03
CA TYR A 38 14.80 12.17 3.42
C TYR A 38 14.57 11.34 4.69
N PRO A 39 13.73 11.81 5.63
CA PRO A 39 13.35 11.00 6.78
C PRO A 39 12.72 9.69 6.33
N VAL A 40 13.19 8.59 6.89
CA VAL A 40 12.74 7.24 6.56
C VAL A 40 12.23 6.54 7.80
N ARG A 41 11.14 5.79 7.66
CA ARG A 41 10.61 4.91 8.69
C ARG A 41 10.37 3.52 8.11
N GLU A 42 10.90 2.50 8.78
CA GLU A 42 10.50 1.12 8.57
C GLU A 42 9.26 0.83 9.43
N TYR A 43 8.24 0.24 8.81
CA TYR A 43 7.02 -0.11 9.48
C TYR A 43 6.35 -1.31 8.78
N GLN A 44 6.11 -2.38 9.53
CA GLN A 44 5.49 -3.61 9.05
C GLN A 44 6.16 -4.20 7.78
N GLY A 45 7.50 -4.18 7.73
CA GLY A 45 8.28 -4.67 6.59
C GLY A 45 8.28 -3.78 5.36
N LEU A 46 7.65 -2.60 5.43
CA LEU A 46 7.68 -1.57 4.39
C LEU A 46 8.60 -0.42 4.80
N ILE A 47 9.20 0.24 3.82
CA ILE A 47 10.02 1.44 4.00
C ILE A 47 9.25 2.65 3.47
N PHE A 48 8.99 3.60 4.35
CA PHE A 48 8.33 4.87 4.04
C PHE A 48 9.35 5.99 4.04
N ALA A 49 9.38 6.80 2.99
CA ALA A 49 10.23 7.98 2.90
C ALA A 49 9.35 9.23 2.79
N TYR A 50 9.60 10.22 3.65
CA TYR A 50 8.93 11.51 3.57
C TYR A 50 9.67 12.42 2.58
N MET A 51 9.04 12.74 1.45
CA MET A 51 9.63 13.51 0.35
C MET A 51 9.28 15.01 0.39
N GLY A 52 8.82 15.50 1.54
CA GLY A 52 8.46 16.91 1.74
C GLY A 52 9.56 17.73 2.43
N PRO A 53 9.25 18.98 2.83
CA PRO A 53 10.18 19.85 3.55
C PRO A 53 10.62 19.23 4.89
N PRO A 54 11.92 19.23 5.21
CA PRO A 54 12.44 18.54 6.40
C PRO A 54 11.98 19.14 7.74
N ASP A 55 11.56 20.39 7.73
CA ASP A 55 11.00 21.12 8.87
C ASP A 55 9.48 20.93 9.05
N ALA A 56 8.83 20.20 8.14
CA ALA A 56 7.40 19.98 8.14
C ALA A 56 7.04 18.47 8.07
N VAL A 57 7.85 17.62 8.69
CA VAL A 57 7.58 16.17 8.74
C VAL A 57 6.28 15.92 9.50
N PRO A 58 5.23 15.36 8.85
CA PRO A 58 3.97 15.05 9.52
C PRO A 58 4.13 13.87 10.48
N GLU A 59 3.16 13.73 11.37
CA GLU A 59 3.02 12.50 12.12
C GLU A 59 2.80 11.31 11.16
N PHE A 60 3.49 10.22 11.41
CA PHE A 60 3.37 9.02 10.57
C PHE A 60 1.99 8.37 10.78
N PRO A 61 1.19 8.18 9.72
CA PRO A 61 -0.13 7.59 9.85
C PRO A 61 -0.04 6.12 10.23
N ILE A 62 -0.72 5.75 11.30
CA ILE A 62 -0.89 4.36 11.72
C ILE A 62 -2.31 3.93 11.34
N TYR A 63 -2.43 2.88 10.55
CA TYR A 63 -3.70 2.28 10.19
C TYR A 63 -3.97 1.08 11.08
N ASP A 64 -5.18 0.96 11.59
CA ASP A 64 -5.59 -0.11 12.51
C ASP A 64 -5.38 -1.51 11.93
N THR A 65 -5.58 -1.68 10.64
CA THR A 65 -5.32 -2.95 9.94
C THR A 65 -3.86 -3.39 9.96
N LEU A 66 -2.92 -2.46 10.12
CA LEU A 66 -1.49 -2.74 10.24
C LEU A 66 -1.08 -3.10 11.67
N GLU A 67 -1.94 -2.85 12.66
CA GLU A 67 -1.71 -3.10 14.08
C GLU A 67 -2.62 -4.22 14.64
N MET A 68 -3.25 -5.00 13.77
CA MET A 68 -4.15 -6.07 14.20
C MET A 68 -3.39 -7.12 15.03
N PRO A 69 -3.84 -7.41 16.27
CA PRO A 69 -3.21 -8.42 17.10
C PRO A 69 -3.37 -9.81 16.47
N GLU A 70 -2.39 -10.67 16.69
CA GLU A 70 -2.38 -12.07 16.20
C GLU A 70 -2.36 -12.21 14.68
N HIS A 71 -2.02 -11.13 13.94
CA HIS A 71 -1.85 -11.14 12.49
C HIS A 71 -0.39 -10.87 12.13
N GLU A 72 0.12 -11.63 11.17
CA GLU A 72 1.40 -11.38 10.54
C GLU A 72 1.18 -10.55 9.28
N MET A 73 1.89 -9.42 9.18
CA MET A 73 1.86 -8.58 7.98
C MET A 73 2.95 -9.03 7.02
N VAL A 74 2.53 -9.47 5.83
CA VAL A 74 3.46 -9.91 4.78
C VAL A 74 3.40 -8.93 3.62
N PRO A 75 4.38 -7.99 3.50
CA PRO A 75 4.39 -7.05 2.40
C PRO A 75 4.74 -7.74 1.08
N TYR A 76 4.02 -7.41 0.02
CA TYR A 76 4.32 -7.87 -1.33
C TYR A 76 4.07 -6.76 -2.35
N LYS A 77 4.57 -6.94 -3.57
CA LYS A 77 4.43 -5.99 -4.68
C LYS A 77 3.73 -6.65 -5.87
N ALA A 78 2.65 -6.02 -6.34
CA ALA A 78 1.99 -6.37 -7.58
C ALA A 78 2.02 -5.16 -8.54
N PRO A 79 2.77 -5.21 -9.66
CA PRO A 79 2.80 -4.11 -10.64
C PRO A 79 1.57 -4.15 -11.52
N PHE A 80 0.92 -2.98 -11.69
CA PHE A 80 -0.19 -2.78 -12.63
C PHE A 80 0.21 -1.72 -13.66
N HIS A 81 0.04 -2.03 -14.95
CA HIS A 81 0.38 -1.12 -16.06
C HIS A 81 -0.80 -0.21 -16.42
N CYS A 82 -1.30 0.52 -15.44
CA CYS A 82 -2.42 1.45 -15.60
C CYS A 82 -2.26 2.66 -14.67
N ASN A 83 -3.14 3.65 -14.81
CA ASN A 83 -3.20 4.76 -13.86
C ASN A 83 -3.66 4.25 -12.49
N TRP A 84 -3.06 4.78 -11.42
CA TRP A 84 -3.33 4.36 -10.04
C TRP A 84 -4.81 4.47 -9.65
N ILE A 85 -5.54 5.46 -10.18
CA ILE A 85 -6.97 5.64 -9.86
C ILE A 85 -7.83 4.46 -10.36
N GLN A 86 -7.42 3.79 -11.43
CA GLN A 86 -8.12 2.60 -11.93
C GLN A 86 -7.97 1.41 -10.97
N VAL A 87 -6.84 1.33 -10.27
CA VAL A 87 -6.65 0.31 -9.21
C VAL A 87 -7.59 0.60 -8.04
N GLN A 88 -7.70 1.87 -7.64
CA GLN A 88 -8.61 2.27 -6.56
C GLN A 88 -10.08 2.01 -6.92
N ASP A 89 -10.48 2.34 -8.14
CA ASP A 89 -11.82 2.10 -8.66
C ASP A 89 -12.17 0.60 -8.62
N ALA A 90 -11.26 -0.26 -9.08
CA ALA A 90 -11.44 -1.71 -9.04
C ALA A 90 -11.58 -2.26 -7.61
N ILE A 91 -10.81 -1.75 -6.65
CA ILE A 91 -10.88 -2.22 -5.26
C ILE A 91 -12.21 -1.84 -4.59
N LEU A 92 -12.77 -0.68 -4.94
CA LEU A 92 -14.03 -0.21 -4.39
C LEU A 92 -15.25 -0.87 -5.04
N ASP A 93 -15.11 -1.47 -6.22
CA ASP A 93 -16.22 -2.12 -6.92
C ASP A 93 -16.44 -3.56 -6.44
N PRO A 94 -17.49 -3.87 -5.67
CA PRO A 94 -17.80 -5.24 -5.28
C PRO A 94 -18.50 -6.05 -6.39
N LEU A 95 -18.98 -5.42 -7.46
CA LEU A 95 -19.72 -6.10 -8.51
C LEU A 95 -18.80 -6.91 -9.44
N HIS A 96 -17.61 -6.36 -9.78
CA HIS A 96 -16.66 -7.08 -10.63
C HIS A 96 -16.24 -8.41 -9.99
N THR A 97 -16.23 -8.53 -8.66
CA THR A 97 -15.86 -9.77 -7.97
C THR A 97 -16.80 -10.90 -8.32
N ALA A 98 -18.10 -10.62 -8.44
CA ALA A 98 -19.10 -11.64 -8.79
C ALA A 98 -18.97 -12.14 -10.25
N PHE A 99 -18.52 -11.30 -11.15
CA PHE A 99 -18.36 -11.64 -12.56
C PHE A 99 -16.92 -12.06 -12.87
N LEU A 100 -15.95 -11.15 -12.72
CA LEU A 100 -14.57 -11.41 -13.10
C LEU A 100 -13.94 -12.55 -12.28
N HIS A 101 -14.06 -12.48 -10.95
CA HIS A 101 -13.38 -13.40 -10.03
C HIS A 101 -14.17 -14.67 -9.69
N SER A 102 -15.40 -14.82 -10.21
CA SER A 102 -16.22 -16.00 -9.92
C SER A 102 -16.79 -16.64 -11.19
N ARG A 103 -17.53 -15.89 -12.00
CA ARG A 103 -18.26 -16.44 -13.13
C ARG A 103 -17.45 -16.55 -14.42
N MET A 104 -16.59 -15.57 -14.71
CA MET A 104 -15.86 -15.50 -15.97
C MET A 104 -14.48 -16.15 -15.90
N SER A 105 -13.75 -15.99 -14.81
CA SER A 105 -12.38 -16.49 -14.65
C SER A 105 -12.27 -17.73 -13.75
N ARG A 106 -13.38 -18.43 -13.52
CA ARG A 106 -13.55 -19.43 -12.46
C ARG A 106 -13.46 -18.79 -11.06
N GLN A 107 -13.92 -19.54 -10.07
CA GLN A 107 -13.86 -19.08 -8.67
C GLN A 107 -12.41 -18.91 -8.23
N GLN A 108 -12.02 -17.66 -7.99
CA GLN A 108 -10.68 -17.28 -7.50
C GLN A 108 -10.65 -17.06 -5.98
N PHE A 109 -11.82 -16.77 -5.39
CA PHE A 109 -12.02 -16.53 -3.96
C PHE A 109 -13.11 -17.46 -3.41
N SER A 110 -13.68 -17.15 -2.24
CA SER A 110 -14.77 -17.92 -1.67
C SER A 110 -16.06 -17.85 -2.50
N GLU A 111 -16.94 -18.82 -2.30
CA GLU A 111 -18.26 -18.90 -2.97
C GLU A 111 -19.06 -17.61 -2.88
N GLY A 112 -19.00 -16.95 -1.71
CA GLY A 112 -19.72 -15.72 -1.45
C GLY A 112 -19.42 -14.59 -2.40
N PHE A 113 -18.26 -14.59 -3.07
CA PHE A 113 -17.96 -13.60 -4.10
C PHE A 113 -18.79 -13.77 -5.37
N GLY A 114 -19.33 -14.96 -5.65
CA GLY A 114 -20.22 -15.22 -6.77
C GLY A 114 -21.61 -14.62 -6.62
N GLU A 115 -22.01 -14.30 -5.39
CA GLU A 115 -23.30 -13.71 -5.08
C GLU A 115 -23.28 -12.19 -5.28
N ILE A 116 -24.26 -11.66 -6.00
CA ILE A 116 -24.44 -10.23 -6.17
C ILE A 116 -25.09 -9.67 -4.90
N GLY A 117 -24.34 -8.83 -4.18
CA GLY A 117 -24.81 -8.23 -2.95
C GLY A 117 -25.54 -6.89 -3.14
N GLU A 118 -26.27 -6.48 -2.13
CA GLU A 118 -26.71 -5.10 -1.99
C GLU A 118 -25.50 -4.22 -1.65
N MET A 119 -25.25 -3.19 -2.49
CA MET A 119 -24.11 -2.29 -2.36
C MET A 119 -24.55 -0.94 -1.82
N LYS A 120 -23.79 -0.43 -0.86
CA LYS A 120 -23.96 0.94 -0.34
C LYS A 120 -22.60 1.61 -0.22
N PHE A 121 -22.58 2.90 -0.50
CA PHE A 121 -21.39 3.73 -0.41
C PHE A 121 -21.62 4.89 0.56
N TYR A 122 -20.63 5.16 1.39
CA TYR A 122 -20.69 6.21 2.40
C TYR A 122 -19.46 7.10 2.26
N GLU A 123 -19.71 8.39 2.05
CA GLU A 123 -18.66 9.40 2.04
C GLU A 123 -18.13 9.65 3.46
N ARG A 124 -16.83 9.83 3.59
CA ARG A 124 -16.12 10.18 4.82
C ARG A 124 -15.15 11.33 4.56
N PRO A 125 -14.77 12.10 5.58
CA PRO A 125 -13.76 13.16 5.40
C PRO A 125 -12.42 12.65 4.84
N SER A 126 -12.07 11.40 5.13
CA SER A 126 -10.85 10.73 4.67
C SER A 126 -11.01 9.99 3.33
N GLY A 127 -12.23 9.83 2.79
CA GLY A 127 -12.49 9.05 1.58
C GLY A 127 -13.86 8.39 1.55
N TYR A 128 -13.93 7.10 1.28
CA TYR A 128 -15.19 6.37 1.09
C TYR A 128 -15.17 5.00 1.77
N ILE A 129 -16.34 4.57 2.24
CA ILE A 129 -16.60 3.19 2.66
C ILE A 129 -17.63 2.59 1.71
N GLY A 130 -17.28 1.48 1.08
CA GLY A 130 -18.20 0.64 0.32
C GLY A 130 -18.57 -0.61 1.10
N THR A 131 -19.86 -0.95 1.15
CA THR A 131 -20.34 -2.20 1.74
C THR A 131 -21.04 -3.05 0.68
N ALA A 132 -20.83 -4.36 0.74
CA ALA A 132 -21.56 -5.33 -0.05
C ALA A 132 -22.18 -6.38 0.89
N THR A 133 -23.50 -6.39 0.98
CA THR A 133 -24.26 -7.32 1.82
C THR A 133 -24.86 -8.39 0.94
N ARG A 134 -24.60 -9.67 1.24
CA ARG A 134 -25.08 -10.82 0.47
C ARG A 134 -25.44 -11.98 1.37
N ARG A 135 -26.35 -12.83 0.90
CA ARG A 135 -26.65 -14.11 1.55
C ARG A 135 -25.79 -15.21 0.93
N VAL A 136 -25.10 -15.96 1.79
CA VAL A 136 -24.30 -17.13 1.39
C VAL A 136 -24.75 -18.30 2.25
N GLY A 137 -25.54 -19.23 1.69
CA GLY A 137 -26.21 -20.26 2.46
C GLY A 137 -27.17 -19.65 3.50
N ASP A 138 -27.00 -20.04 4.74
CA ASP A 138 -27.80 -19.53 5.88
C ASP A 138 -27.23 -18.27 6.52
N ASN A 139 -26.07 -17.79 6.04
CA ASN A 139 -25.38 -16.64 6.59
C ASN A 139 -25.63 -15.36 5.78
N VAL A 140 -25.54 -14.22 6.44
CA VAL A 140 -25.42 -12.91 5.80
C VAL A 140 -23.98 -12.46 5.93
N TRP A 141 -23.33 -12.26 4.78
CA TRP A 141 -21.98 -11.74 4.74
C TRP A 141 -21.99 -10.29 4.31
N ILE A 142 -21.42 -9.44 5.17
CA ILE A 142 -21.21 -8.01 4.88
C ILE A 142 -19.71 -7.81 4.72
N ARG A 143 -19.29 -7.46 3.49
CA ARG A 143 -17.91 -7.08 3.23
C ARG A 143 -17.80 -5.57 3.17
N VAL A 144 -16.79 -5.03 3.83
CA VAL A 144 -16.50 -3.60 3.87
C VAL A 144 -15.18 -3.35 3.14
N ASN A 145 -15.19 -2.42 2.21
CA ASN A 145 -13.98 -1.89 1.58
C ASN A 145 -13.89 -0.41 1.92
N GLU A 146 -12.73 0.06 2.28
CA GLU A 146 -12.49 1.46 2.62
C GLU A 146 -11.38 2.03 1.74
N LEU A 147 -11.64 3.19 1.17
CA LEU A 147 -10.64 4.02 0.52
C LEU A 147 -10.30 5.19 1.43
N VAL A 148 -9.04 5.31 1.79
CA VAL A 148 -8.46 6.48 2.46
C VAL A 148 -7.62 7.24 1.44
N LEU A 149 -8.05 8.47 1.13
CA LEU A 149 -7.37 9.30 0.15
C LEU A 149 -5.92 9.62 0.58
N PRO A 150 -4.98 9.71 -0.39
CA PRO A 150 -5.23 9.63 -1.83
C PRO A 150 -5.22 8.19 -2.40
N ASN A 151 -4.60 7.22 -1.75
CA ASN A 151 -4.24 5.95 -2.40
C ASN A 151 -4.11 4.75 -1.45
N TYR A 152 -4.62 4.83 -0.24
CA TYR A 152 -4.66 3.69 0.67
C TYR A 152 -6.04 3.03 0.61
N THR A 153 -6.07 1.71 0.51
CA THR A 153 -7.32 0.95 0.51
C THR A 153 -7.18 -0.28 1.40
N GLN A 154 -8.21 -0.54 2.15
CA GLN A 154 -8.33 -1.76 2.95
C GLN A 154 -9.64 -2.48 2.65
N ALA A 155 -9.63 -3.78 2.76
CA ALA A 155 -10.78 -4.63 2.48
C ALA A 155 -10.98 -5.65 3.59
N GLY A 156 -12.23 -5.88 3.95
CA GLY A 156 -12.62 -6.89 4.93
C GLY A 156 -12.26 -8.31 4.49
N ALA A 157 -12.13 -9.20 5.46
CA ALA A 157 -11.85 -10.60 5.25
C ALA A 157 -12.86 -11.30 4.33
N ALA A 158 -12.42 -12.38 3.69
CA ALA A 158 -13.26 -13.28 2.93
C ALA A 158 -13.62 -14.50 3.79
N PHE A 159 -14.86 -14.97 3.67
CA PHE A 159 -15.37 -16.12 4.42
C PHE A 159 -15.91 -17.19 3.50
N ALA A 160 -15.76 -18.46 3.88
CA ALA A 160 -16.44 -19.58 3.28
C ALA A 160 -17.93 -19.61 3.69
N ALA A 161 -18.73 -20.45 3.03
CA ALA A 161 -20.16 -20.57 3.34
C ALA A 161 -20.46 -21.04 4.76
N ASP A 162 -19.53 -21.77 5.40
CA ASP A 162 -19.61 -22.23 6.78
C ASP A 162 -19.20 -21.16 7.82
N GLY A 163 -18.79 -19.97 7.37
CA GLY A 163 -18.35 -18.86 8.21
C GLY A 163 -16.87 -18.89 8.58
N THR A 164 -16.09 -19.87 8.09
CA THR A 164 -14.64 -19.88 8.31
C THR A 164 -13.96 -18.77 7.50
N GLU A 165 -13.05 -18.04 8.13
CA GLU A 165 -12.25 -17.04 7.44
C GLU A 165 -11.31 -17.71 6.44
N GLN A 166 -11.32 -17.21 5.22
CA GLN A 166 -10.40 -17.62 4.17
C GLN A 166 -9.36 -16.53 3.97
N ARG A 167 -8.10 -16.93 4.04
CA ARG A 167 -6.96 -16.06 3.75
C ARG A 167 -6.51 -16.30 2.32
N TYR A 168 -6.49 -15.26 1.52
CA TYR A 168 -5.96 -15.27 0.16
C TYR A 168 -4.73 -14.38 0.09
N PHE A 169 -3.67 -14.92 -0.47
CA PHE A 169 -2.41 -14.24 -0.70
C PHE A 169 -2.03 -14.35 -2.17
#